data_ca38f9687c78c49d0d1fe7dde47ff8a4
#
_entry.id   ca38f9687c78c49d0d1fe7dde47ff8a4
#
_cell.length_a   1.000
_cell.length_b   1.000
_cell.length_c   1.000
_cell.angle_alpha   90.00
_cell.angle_beta   90.00
_cell.angle_gamma   90.00
#
_symmetry.space_group_name_H-M   'P 1'
#
loop_
_entity.id
_entity.type
_entity.pdbx_description
1 polymer ?
#
loop_
_entity_poly.entity_id
_entity_poly.type
_entity_poly.pdbx_seq_one_letter_code
_entity_poly.pdbx_strand_id
1 'polypeptide(L)'
;MSNGPVVSTITTGTILQGDGGVSTGATVLANKPSADLECDVILCHAPASSHDPFVTWIYNHESGRCYWGHYFPTLEEGYEDFKKRLLS
;
A
#
# COMPACT_ATOMS: atom_id res chain seq x y z
N MET A 1 -7.63 -13.51 23.54
CA MET A 1 -7.31 -13.48 23.03
C MET A 1 -6.60 -13.37 22.50
N SER A 2 -6.56 -13.33 22.02
CA SER A 2 -6.13 -13.27 21.33
C SER A 2 -5.33 -13.13 21.01
N ASN A 3 -5.13 -13.11 20.95
CA ASN A 3 -4.61 -12.96 20.33
C ASN A 3 -3.89 -13.35 19.42
N GLY A 4 -4.26 -13.48 18.89
CA GLY A 4 -3.72 -13.97 17.65
C GLY A 4 -2.71 -13.01 17.06
N PRO A 5 -1.97 -13.43 16.03
CA PRO A 5 -0.99 -12.54 15.43
C PRO A 5 -1.66 -11.27 14.96
N VAL A 6 -0.98 -10.17 15.13
CA VAL A 6 -1.49 -8.91 14.61
C VAL A 6 -1.50 -9.00 13.11
N VAL A 7 -2.67 -8.90 12.55
CA VAL A 7 -2.81 -8.80 11.12
C VAL A 7 -2.67 -7.34 10.72
N SER A 8 -2.73 -7.09 9.43
CA SER A 8 -2.62 -5.74 8.92
C SER A 8 -3.55 -4.79 9.66
N THR A 9 -3.03 -3.64 10.04
CA THR A 9 -3.84 -2.59 10.64
C THR A 9 -4.44 -1.67 9.59
N ILE A 10 -4.05 -1.84 8.32
CA ILE A 10 -4.55 -1.00 7.25
C ILE A 10 -5.56 -1.80 6.45
N THR A 11 -6.65 -1.16 6.06
CA THR A 11 -7.71 -1.83 5.35
C THR A 11 -8.04 -1.08 4.06
N THR A 12 -8.66 -1.80 3.13
CA THR A 12 -9.15 -1.21 1.90
C THR A 12 -10.10 -0.07 2.21
N GLY A 13 -9.93 1.04 1.52
CA GLY A 13 -10.73 2.23 1.75
C GLY A 13 -10.07 3.24 2.67
N THR A 14 -9.03 2.84 3.38
CA THR A 14 -8.30 3.76 4.25
C THR A 14 -7.66 4.87 3.43
N ILE A 15 -7.76 6.09 3.93
CA ILE A 15 -7.07 7.24 3.32
C ILE A 15 -5.82 7.49 4.14
N LEU A 16 -4.67 7.40 3.49
CA LEU A 16 -3.40 7.55 4.18
C LEU A 16 -3.18 8.99 4.59
N GLN A 17 -2.68 9.18 5.80
CA GLN A 17 -2.38 10.52 6.28
C GLN A 17 -1.09 11.04 5.67
N GLY A 18 -0.13 10.15 5.48
CA GLY A 18 1.15 10.55 4.92
C GLY A 18 1.89 11.53 5.79
N ASP A 19 2.93 12.09 5.23
CA ASP A 19 3.73 13.10 5.92
C ASP A 19 3.99 14.28 4.99
N GLY A 20 3.02 14.56 4.12
CA GLY A 20 3.12 15.67 3.18
C GLY A 20 3.56 15.26 1.79
N GLY A 21 3.91 13.99 1.59
CA GLY A 21 4.36 13.49 0.29
C GLY A 21 3.23 12.88 -0.52
N VAL A 22 3.61 12.06 -1.49
CA VAL A 22 2.67 11.45 -2.43
C VAL A 22 1.66 10.56 -1.72
N SER A 23 2.05 9.93 -0.62
CA SER A 23 1.14 9.05 0.10
C SER A 23 0.03 9.81 0.83
N THR A 24 0.19 11.12 1.04
CA THR A 24 -0.83 11.90 1.71
C THR A 24 -2.11 11.94 0.89
N GLY A 25 -3.20 11.47 1.46
CA GLY A 25 -4.49 11.45 0.77
C GLY A 25 -4.69 10.28 -0.17
N ALA A 26 -3.72 9.38 -0.26
CA ALA A 26 -3.87 8.19 -1.11
C ALA A 26 -4.88 7.24 -0.48
N THR A 27 -5.71 6.62 -1.31
CA THR A 27 -6.73 5.67 -0.86
C THR A 27 -6.24 4.26 -1.12
N VAL A 28 -6.31 3.42 -0.09
CA VAL A 28 -5.92 2.01 -0.20
C VAL A 28 -7.00 1.26 -0.96
N LEU A 29 -6.65 0.69 -2.10
CA LEU A 29 -7.56 -0.08 -2.94
C LEU A 29 -7.46 -1.58 -2.66
N ALA A 30 -6.28 -2.04 -2.27
CA ALA A 30 -6.06 -3.44 -1.94
C ALA A 30 -4.87 -3.53 -1.01
N ASN A 31 -4.88 -4.53 -0.13
CA ASN A 31 -3.76 -4.77 0.77
C ASN A 31 -3.69 -6.23 1.13
N LYS A 32 -2.46 -6.73 1.24
CA LYS A 32 -2.19 -8.11 1.67
C LYS A 32 -0.89 -8.13 2.46
N PRO A 33 -0.79 -9.00 3.48
CA PRO A 33 0.47 -9.14 4.20
C PRO A 33 1.55 -9.64 3.24
N SER A 34 2.75 -9.11 3.40
CA SER A 34 3.89 -9.62 2.63
C SER A 34 4.46 -10.84 3.33
N ALA A 35 5.44 -11.48 2.68
CA ALA A 35 6.14 -12.61 3.30
C ALA A 35 6.79 -12.20 4.62
N ASP A 36 7.21 -10.95 4.71
CA ASP A 36 7.66 -10.34 5.94
C ASP A 36 6.43 -9.79 6.64
N LEU A 37 5.97 -10.46 7.66
CA LEU A 37 4.70 -10.14 8.32
C LEU A 37 4.66 -8.79 9.01
N GLU A 38 5.79 -8.06 9.04
CA GLU A 38 5.79 -6.71 9.59
C GLU A 38 5.28 -5.69 8.60
N CYS A 39 5.09 -6.08 7.36
CA CYS A 39 4.69 -5.16 6.29
C CYS A 39 3.55 -5.73 5.47
N ASP A 40 2.81 -4.84 4.84
CA ASP A 40 1.83 -5.20 3.83
C ASP A 40 2.30 -4.67 2.48
N VAL A 41 1.88 -5.36 1.42
CA VAL A 41 1.89 -4.76 0.10
C VAL A 41 0.55 -4.08 -0.07
N ILE A 42 0.55 -2.81 -0.45
CA ILE A 42 -0.69 -2.07 -0.67
C ILE A 42 -0.70 -1.49 -2.08
N LEU A 43 -1.90 -1.40 -2.64
CA LEU A 43 -2.14 -0.73 -3.91
C LEU A 43 -3.05 0.44 -3.62
N CYS A 44 -2.65 1.62 -4.07
CA CYS A 44 -3.37 2.84 -3.74
C CYS A 44 -3.67 3.68 -4.96
N HIS A 45 -4.70 4.50 -4.82
CA HIS A 45 -4.96 5.62 -5.73
C HIS A 45 -4.42 6.87 -5.05
N ALA A 46 -3.43 7.48 -5.65
CA ALA A 46 -2.72 8.63 -5.07
C ALA A 46 -2.94 9.86 -5.96
N PRO A 47 -3.96 10.67 -5.67
CA PRO A 47 -4.26 11.84 -6.51
C PRO A 47 -3.11 12.82 -6.61
N ALA A 48 -2.22 12.86 -5.60
CA ALA A 48 -1.08 13.76 -5.65
C ALA A 48 -0.07 13.38 -6.74
N SER A 49 -0.16 12.16 -7.27
CA SER A 49 0.70 11.71 -8.36
C SER A 49 -0.11 11.79 -9.65
N SER A 50 -0.08 12.93 -10.32
CA SER A 50 -1.03 13.23 -11.38
C SER A 50 -0.85 12.39 -12.65
N HIS A 51 0.39 11.99 -12.97
CA HIS A 51 0.63 11.20 -14.18
C HIS A 51 0.46 9.70 -13.95
N ASP A 52 0.87 9.22 -12.80
CA ASP A 52 0.82 7.82 -12.46
C ASP A 52 0.12 7.67 -11.12
N PRO A 53 -1.21 7.76 -11.11
CA PRO A 53 -1.96 7.85 -9.85
C PRO A 53 -2.12 6.52 -9.12
N PHE A 54 -1.73 5.41 -9.73
CA PHE A 54 -1.84 4.11 -9.07
C PHE A 54 -0.47 3.68 -8.60
N VAL A 55 -0.36 3.38 -7.31
CA VAL A 55 0.93 3.17 -6.67
C VAL A 55 0.86 1.92 -5.83
N THR A 56 1.91 1.09 -5.92
CA THR A 56 2.08 0.02 -4.94
C THR A 56 3.18 0.43 -3.99
N TRP A 57 2.97 0.18 -2.71
CA TRP A 57 3.95 0.45 -1.67
C TRP A 57 4.10 -0.76 -0.77
N ILE A 58 5.23 -0.79 -0.08
CA ILE A 58 5.41 -1.66 1.08
C ILE A 58 5.06 -0.80 2.29
N TYR A 59 4.01 -1.19 3.01
CA TYR A 59 3.54 -0.45 4.18
C TYR A 59 4.02 -1.14 5.45
N ASN A 60 4.76 -0.42 6.27
CA ASN A 60 5.26 -0.97 7.52
C ASN A 60 4.28 -0.69 8.64
N HIS A 61 3.77 -1.73 9.29
CA HIS A 61 2.76 -1.59 10.34
C HIS A 61 3.27 -0.80 11.54
N GLU A 62 4.54 -0.97 11.85
CA GLU A 62 5.11 -0.38 13.05
C GLU A 62 5.29 1.12 12.90
N SER A 63 5.85 1.53 11.78
CA SER A 63 6.14 2.94 11.55
C SER A 63 4.98 3.69 10.90
N GLY A 64 4.07 2.97 10.24
CA GLY A 64 3.01 3.59 9.46
C GLY A 64 3.50 4.23 8.17
N ARG A 65 4.68 3.88 7.74
CA ARG A 65 5.29 4.50 6.55
C ARG A 65 5.22 3.58 5.34
N CYS A 66 5.24 4.23 4.17
CA CYS A 66 5.24 3.54 2.89
C CYS A 66 6.62 3.64 2.28
N TYR A 67 7.08 2.53 1.70
CA TYR A 67 8.42 2.44 1.11
C TYR A 67 8.34 1.86 -0.29
N TRP A 68 9.33 2.19 -1.11
CA TRP A 68 9.58 1.56 -2.41
C TRP A 68 8.35 1.61 -3.31
N GLY A 69 7.87 2.82 -3.55
CA GLY A 69 6.71 3.00 -4.40
C GLY A 69 7.00 2.71 -5.86
N HIS A 70 6.07 1.97 -6.49
CA HIS A 70 6.06 1.77 -7.93
C HIS A 70 4.80 2.45 -8.45
N TYR A 71 4.96 3.33 -9.43
CA TYR A 71 3.90 4.21 -9.90
C TYR A 71 3.45 3.81 -11.29
N PHE A 72 2.14 3.81 -11.52
CA PHE A 72 1.55 3.32 -12.76
C PHE A 72 0.44 4.25 -13.24
N PRO A 73 0.29 4.39 -14.56
CA PRO A 73 -0.78 5.23 -15.09
C PRO A 73 -2.15 4.59 -15.04
N THR A 74 -2.24 3.26 -14.91
CA THR A 74 -3.53 2.56 -14.90
C THR A 74 -3.63 1.65 -13.70
N LEU A 75 -4.87 1.41 -13.27
CA LEU A 75 -5.15 0.48 -12.19
C LEU A 75 -4.66 -0.93 -12.53
N GLU A 76 -4.86 -1.32 -13.78
CA GLU A 76 -4.50 -2.65 -14.25
C GLU A 76 -3.01 -2.92 -14.05
N GLU A 77 -2.18 -1.98 -14.45
CA GLU A 77 -0.74 -2.12 -14.28
C GLU A 77 -0.34 -2.13 -12.81
N GLY A 78 -0.97 -1.27 -12.03
CA GLY A 78 -0.72 -1.25 -10.58
C GLY A 78 -1.07 -2.56 -9.92
N TYR A 79 -2.20 -3.14 -10.31
CA TYR A 79 -2.64 -4.40 -9.75
C TYR A 79 -1.72 -5.55 -10.13
N GLU A 80 -1.20 -5.54 -11.34
CA GLU A 80 -0.23 -6.56 -11.75
C GLU A 80 1.04 -6.49 -10.90
N ASP A 81 1.52 -5.29 -10.64
CA ASP A 81 2.69 -5.12 -9.79
C ASP A 81 2.40 -5.54 -8.35
N PHE A 82 1.22 -5.21 -7.86
CA PHE A 82 0.77 -5.63 -6.53
C PHE A 82 0.87 -7.14 -6.38
N LYS A 83 0.37 -7.89 -7.35
CA LYS A 83 0.43 -9.34 -7.34
C LYS A 83 1.87 -9.85 -7.38
N LYS A 84 2.70 -9.23 -8.21
CA LYS A 84 4.10 -9.63 -8.32
C LYS A 84 4.85 -9.45 -7.00
N ARG A 85 4.60 -8.34 -6.32
CA ARG A 85 5.26 -8.08 -5.04
C ARG A 85 4.89 -9.10 -3.99
N LEU A 86 3.67 -9.61 -4.05
CA LEU A 86 3.24 -10.63 -3.09
C LEU A 86 3.93 -11.97 -3.30
N LEU A 87 4.45 -12.21 -4.49
CA LEU A 87 5.13 -13.45 -4.83
C LEU A 87 6.62 -13.42 -4.55
N SER A 88 7.18 -12.26 -4.30
CA SER A 88 8.63 -12.14 -4.11
C SER A 88 9.05 -12.17 -2.66
#